data_abf24d503dd50262873d8bf0cfd7b64e
#
_entry.id   abf24d503dd50262873d8bf0cfd7b64e
#
_cell.length_a   1.000
_cell.length_b   1.000
_cell.length_c   1.000
_cell.angle_alpha   90.00
_cell.angle_beta   90.00
_cell.angle_gamma   90.00
#
_symmetry.space_group_name_H-M   'P 1'
#
loop_
_entity.id
_entity.type
_entity.pdbx_description
1 polymer ?
#
loop_
_entity_poly.entity_id
_entity_poly.type
_entity_poly.pdbx_seq_one_letter_code
_entity_poly.pdbx_strand_id
1 'polypeptide(L)'
;MMDIRNFETKYLISQGISNIRNPFIKEMVKTQSYSINRAGGLCPFAISFYIAPQINGTIRMGNAAEKLTLFESMLDFKAYEQIPSTKRGCKNQFETRVEQACRNCTNIKRNQAKATDASLDVIEHIIQEKDLTKNKIIAVKLDENHATNRNLTGLIANQLMAKYKHPILLLTKVRQEDGSITWEGSGRGYDTSNFSDLRSFIKDSGFAFLAEGCEQKWPVNSFFCSSQRSF
;
A
#
# COMPACT_ATOMS: atom_id res chain seq x y z
N MET A 1 11.49 -7.20 -3.35
CA MET A 1 10.85 -8.14 -4.31
C MET A 1 11.96 -9.08 -4.78
N MET A 2 11.72 -10.40 -4.78
CA MET A 2 12.72 -11.35 -5.27
C MET A 2 12.86 -11.25 -6.79
N ASP A 3 14.11 -11.32 -7.29
CA ASP A 3 14.36 -11.25 -8.73
C ASP A 3 14.09 -12.62 -9.38
N ILE A 4 13.01 -12.68 -10.16
CA ILE A 4 12.59 -13.91 -10.87
C ILE A 4 13.53 -14.30 -12.03
N ARG A 5 14.53 -13.46 -12.37
CA ARG A 5 15.58 -13.82 -13.34
C ARG A 5 16.58 -14.80 -12.75
N ASN A 6 16.70 -14.83 -11.41
CA ASN A 6 17.52 -15.80 -10.71
C ASN A 6 16.88 -17.19 -10.78
N PHE A 7 17.65 -18.19 -11.19
CA PHE A 7 17.20 -19.57 -11.38
C PHE A 7 16.63 -20.17 -10.11
N GLU A 8 17.30 -20.02 -8.97
CA GLU A 8 16.83 -20.52 -7.67
C GLU A 8 15.49 -19.92 -7.27
N THR A 9 15.36 -18.60 -7.42
CA THR A 9 14.10 -17.88 -7.15
C THR A 9 12.98 -18.41 -8.04
N LYS A 10 13.24 -18.57 -9.33
CA LYS A 10 12.26 -19.09 -10.29
C LYS A 10 11.85 -20.52 -9.95
N TYR A 11 12.81 -21.36 -9.59
CA TYR A 11 12.57 -22.75 -9.19
C TYR A 11 11.70 -22.82 -7.93
N LEU A 12 12.06 -22.11 -6.86
CA LEU A 12 11.30 -22.08 -5.60
C LEU A 12 9.87 -21.57 -5.79
N ILE A 13 9.70 -20.53 -6.59
CA ILE A 13 8.36 -20.00 -6.92
C ILE A 13 7.55 -21.05 -7.69
N SER A 14 8.15 -21.71 -8.68
CA SER A 14 7.50 -22.78 -9.45
C SER A 14 7.04 -23.91 -8.55
N GLN A 15 7.89 -24.40 -7.65
CA GLN A 15 7.55 -25.45 -6.67
C GLN A 15 6.44 -24.99 -5.72
N GLY A 16 6.50 -23.76 -5.24
CA GLY A 16 5.47 -23.18 -4.37
C GLY A 16 4.11 -23.04 -5.04
N ILE A 17 4.09 -22.69 -6.33
CA ILE A 17 2.84 -22.57 -7.10
C ILE A 17 2.24 -23.94 -7.40
N SER A 18 3.05 -24.92 -7.76
CA SER A 18 2.57 -26.27 -8.08
C SER A 18 2.06 -27.04 -6.85
N ASN A 19 2.51 -26.68 -5.65
CA ASN A 19 2.12 -27.35 -4.40
C ASN A 19 1.91 -26.32 -3.26
N ILE A 20 0.83 -25.57 -3.34
CA ILE A 20 0.45 -24.63 -2.30
C ILE A 20 0.02 -25.40 -1.05
N ARG A 21 0.77 -25.27 0.04
CA ARG A 21 0.45 -25.91 1.33
C ARG A 21 -0.30 -24.97 2.27
N ASN A 22 0.05 -23.68 2.28
CA ASN A 22 -0.52 -22.71 3.19
C ASN A 22 -2.04 -22.57 3.02
N PRO A 23 -2.86 -22.75 4.10
CA PRO A 23 -4.32 -22.73 4.04
C PRO A 23 -4.88 -21.41 3.51
N PHE A 24 -4.32 -20.28 3.97
CA PHE A 24 -4.77 -18.96 3.54
C PHE A 24 -4.55 -18.74 2.04
N ILE A 25 -3.37 -19.11 1.53
CA ILE A 25 -3.06 -18.96 0.10
C ILE A 25 -3.99 -19.87 -0.74
N LYS A 26 -4.23 -21.11 -0.30
CA LYS A 26 -5.19 -22.02 -0.97
C LYS A 26 -6.57 -21.39 -1.11
N GLU A 27 -7.10 -20.85 -0.01
CA GLU A 27 -8.43 -20.25 0.00
C GLU A 27 -8.48 -18.94 -0.77
N MET A 28 -7.42 -18.13 -0.72
CA MET A 28 -7.32 -16.89 -1.48
C MET A 28 -7.27 -17.17 -3.00
N VAL A 29 -6.60 -18.23 -3.44
CA VAL A 29 -6.61 -18.66 -4.86
C VAL A 29 -8.03 -19.01 -5.30
N LYS A 30 -8.81 -19.72 -4.49
CA LYS A 30 -10.23 -20.00 -4.79
C LYS A 30 -11.05 -18.70 -4.84
N THR A 31 -10.88 -17.83 -3.85
CA THR A 31 -11.59 -16.54 -3.77
C THR A 31 -11.29 -15.64 -4.98
N GLN A 32 -10.07 -15.69 -5.51
CA GLN A 32 -9.63 -14.90 -6.67
C GLN A 32 -9.65 -15.70 -7.99
N SER A 33 -10.30 -16.86 -8.01
CA SER A 33 -10.27 -17.80 -9.14
C SER A 33 -10.67 -17.16 -10.47
N TYR A 34 -11.69 -16.29 -10.49
CA TYR A 34 -12.12 -15.59 -11.70
C TYR A 34 -10.97 -14.75 -12.29
N SER A 35 -10.32 -13.94 -11.49
CA SER A 35 -9.21 -13.08 -11.93
C SER A 35 -7.98 -13.88 -12.34
N ILE A 36 -7.68 -14.93 -11.58
CA ILE A 36 -6.54 -15.84 -11.84
C ILE A 36 -6.75 -16.58 -13.16
N ASN A 37 -7.95 -17.12 -13.41
CA ASN A 37 -8.26 -17.82 -14.66
C ASN A 37 -8.20 -16.88 -15.88
N ARG A 38 -8.68 -15.64 -15.71
CA ARG A 38 -8.56 -14.62 -16.77
C ARG A 38 -7.12 -14.25 -17.10
N ALA A 39 -6.20 -14.38 -16.14
CA ALA A 39 -4.76 -14.17 -16.34
C ALA A 39 -4.03 -15.39 -16.91
N GLY A 40 -4.73 -16.43 -17.31
CA GLY A 40 -4.14 -17.67 -17.86
C GLY A 40 -3.78 -18.70 -16.80
N GLY A 41 -4.29 -18.58 -15.58
CA GLY A 41 -4.07 -19.51 -14.48
C GLY A 41 -3.16 -18.98 -13.39
N LEU A 42 -2.87 -19.85 -12.43
CA LEU A 42 -2.03 -19.51 -11.29
C LEU A 42 -0.56 -19.44 -11.70
N CYS A 43 -0.01 -18.26 -11.67
CA CYS A 43 1.38 -17.96 -12.05
C CYS A 43 1.96 -16.84 -11.16
N PRO A 44 3.25 -16.55 -11.21
CA PRO A 44 3.87 -15.47 -10.42
C PRO A 44 3.19 -14.12 -10.60
N PHE A 45 2.75 -13.81 -11.83
CA PHE A 45 1.99 -12.60 -12.13
C PHE A 45 0.65 -12.58 -11.36
N ALA A 46 -0.13 -13.67 -11.42
CA ALA A 46 -1.41 -13.77 -10.74
C ALA A 46 -1.28 -13.59 -9.22
N ILE A 47 -0.25 -14.16 -8.60
CA ILE A 47 0.04 -13.96 -7.18
C ILE A 47 0.36 -12.49 -6.88
N SER A 48 1.21 -11.87 -7.70
CA SER A 48 1.64 -10.48 -7.50
C SER A 48 0.51 -9.48 -7.68
N PHE A 49 -0.46 -9.74 -8.57
CA PHE A 49 -1.52 -8.80 -8.90
C PHE A 49 -2.85 -9.07 -8.20
N TYR A 50 -3.16 -10.32 -7.86
CA TYR A 50 -4.47 -10.68 -7.30
C TYR A 50 -4.42 -11.16 -5.84
N ILE A 51 -3.28 -11.70 -5.38
CA ILE A 51 -3.16 -12.21 -4.01
C ILE A 51 -2.39 -11.23 -3.11
N ALA A 52 -1.16 -10.88 -3.48
CA ALA A 52 -0.33 -10.00 -2.66
C ALA A 52 -0.97 -8.63 -2.35
N PRO A 53 -1.70 -7.97 -3.27
CA PRO A 53 -2.38 -6.72 -2.97
C PRO A 53 -3.52 -6.84 -1.94
N GLN A 54 -4.14 -8.01 -1.80
CA GLN A 54 -5.16 -8.27 -0.77
C GLN A 54 -4.52 -8.25 0.63
N ILE A 55 -3.41 -8.97 0.77
CA ILE A 55 -2.62 -9.00 2.01
C ILE A 55 -2.12 -7.59 2.36
N ASN A 56 -1.48 -6.92 1.40
CA ASN A 56 -0.95 -5.58 1.58
C ASN A 56 -2.04 -4.55 1.95
N GLY A 57 -3.24 -4.69 1.36
CA GLY A 57 -4.41 -3.88 1.70
C GLY A 57 -4.78 -4.04 3.17
N THR A 58 -4.85 -5.28 3.64
CA THR A 58 -5.20 -5.60 5.04
C THR A 58 -4.15 -5.10 6.02
N ILE A 59 -2.86 -5.25 5.71
CA ILE A 59 -1.78 -4.73 6.56
C ILE A 59 -1.86 -3.20 6.70
N ARG A 60 -2.23 -2.49 5.64
CA ARG A 60 -2.30 -1.01 5.62
C ARG A 60 -3.57 -0.45 6.26
N MET A 61 -4.72 -1.07 6.00
CA MET A 61 -6.04 -0.51 6.29
C MET A 61 -6.84 -1.31 7.32
N GLY A 62 -6.50 -2.58 7.54
CA GLY A 62 -7.18 -3.44 8.50
C GLY A 62 -6.97 -2.99 9.94
N ASN A 63 -7.97 -3.19 10.78
CA ASN A 63 -7.85 -3.04 12.22
C ASN A 63 -7.04 -4.19 12.86
N ALA A 64 -6.74 -4.09 14.16
CA ALA A 64 -5.93 -5.08 14.85
C ALA A 64 -6.53 -6.51 14.79
N ALA A 65 -7.85 -6.64 14.94
CA ALA A 65 -8.53 -7.93 14.88
C ALA A 65 -8.48 -8.56 13.49
N GLU A 66 -8.65 -7.76 12.44
CA GLU A 66 -8.56 -8.23 11.05
C GLU A 66 -7.13 -8.67 10.68
N LYS A 67 -6.13 -7.94 11.15
CA LYS A 67 -4.71 -8.32 10.97
C LYS A 67 -4.36 -9.59 11.73
N LEU A 68 -4.87 -9.74 12.97
CA LEU A 68 -4.69 -10.97 13.75
C LEU A 68 -5.38 -12.15 13.07
N THR A 69 -6.62 -11.99 12.59
CA THR A 69 -7.35 -13.04 11.85
C THR A 69 -6.58 -13.45 10.59
N LEU A 70 -6.01 -12.50 9.85
CA LEU A 70 -5.16 -12.78 8.69
C LEU A 70 -3.92 -13.59 9.09
N PHE A 71 -3.20 -13.17 10.12
CA PHE A 71 -2.00 -13.87 10.59
C PHE A 71 -2.33 -15.30 11.04
N GLU A 72 -3.34 -15.47 11.89
CA GLU A 72 -3.75 -16.78 12.41
C GLU A 72 -4.29 -17.71 11.31
N SER A 73 -4.88 -17.17 10.24
CA SER A 73 -5.33 -17.97 9.09
C SER A 73 -4.21 -18.58 8.27
N MET A 74 -2.97 -18.11 8.46
CA MET A 74 -1.78 -18.69 7.82
C MET A 74 -1.16 -19.84 8.63
N LEU A 75 -1.61 -20.05 9.87
CA LEU A 75 -1.15 -21.10 10.76
C LEU A 75 -2.04 -22.35 10.59
N ASP A 76 -1.46 -23.47 10.20
CA ASP A 76 -2.19 -24.70 9.87
C ASP A 76 -3.14 -25.15 11.00
N PHE A 77 -2.70 -25.02 12.26
CA PHE A 77 -3.46 -25.42 13.44
C PHE A 77 -4.60 -24.46 13.84
N LYS A 78 -4.64 -23.24 13.25
CA LYS A 78 -5.68 -22.25 13.52
C LYS A 78 -6.58 -21.95 12.31
N ALA A 79 -6.11 -22.23 11.12
CA ALA A 79 -6.76 -21.84 9.87
C ALA A 79 -8.22 -22.30 9.76
N TYR A 80 -8.49 -23.52 10.18
CA TYR A 80 -9.81 -24.17 10.06
C TYR A 80 -10.64 -24.12 11.33
N GLU A 81 -10.18 -23.37 12.36
CA GLU A 81 -10.93 -23.13 13.57
C GLU A 81 -12.22 -22.36 13.24
N GLN A 82 -13.33 -22.82 13.83
CA GLN A 82 -14.64 -22.18 13.68
C GLN A 82 -14.73 -20.95 14.58
N ILE A 83 -14.94 -19.80 13.98
CA ILE A 83 -15.06 -18.53 14.68
C ILE A 83 -16.40 -17.86 14.34
N PRO A 84 -16.94 -17.01 15.21
CA PRO A 84 -18.18 -16.28 14.93
C PRO A 84 -18.07 -15.47 13.64
N SER A 85 -19.06 -15.61 12.76
CA SER A 85 -19.06 -14.91 11.47
C SER A 85 -19.30 -13.42 11.67
N THR A 86 -18.50 -12.61 10.98
CA THR A 86 -18.68 -11.15 10.88
C THR A 86 -19.45 -10.73 9.63
N LYS A 87 -20.07 -11.67 8.91
CA LYS A 87 -20.91 -11.38 7.74
C LYS A 87 -22.17 -10.64 8.16
N ARG A 88 -22.54 -9.62 7.38
CA ARG A 88 -23.80 -8.91 7.61
C ARG A 88 -24.99 -9.87 7.43
N GLY A 89 -25.89 -9.92 8.41
CA GLY A 89 -27.07 -10.80 8.41
C GLY A 89 -26.81 -12.22 8.91
N CYS A 90 -25.59 -12.61 9.23
CA CYS A 90 -25.22 -13.95 9.68
C CYS A 90 -24.93 -14.00 11.18
N LYS A 91 -25.77 -13.32 12.00
CA LYS A 91 -25.66 -13.41 13.47
C LYS A 91 -25.82 -14.87 13.93
N ASN A 92 -24.95 -15.30 14.83
CA ASN A 92 -24.92 -16.67 15.37
C ASN A 92 -24.49 -17.77 14.37
N GLN A 93 -23.95 -17.42 13.20
CA GLN A 93 -23.31 -18.38 12.30
C GLN A 93 -21.79 -18.41 12.56
N PHE A 94 -21.20 -19.56 12.24
CA PHE A 94 -19.76 -19.75 12.32
C PHE A 94 -19.18 -19.86 10.91
N GLU A 95 -17.96 -19.46 10.77
CA GLU A 95 -17.17 -19.62 9.55
C GLU A 95 -15.74 -20.01 9.93
N THR A 96 -14.98 -20.64 9.04
CA THR A 96 -13.59 -20.91 9.31
C THR A 96 -12.78 -19.62 9.33
N ARG A 97 -11.74 -19.58 10.15
CA ARG A 97 -10.87 -18.41 10.25
C ARG A 97 -10.29 -18.01 8.88
N VAL A 98 -9.93 -18.99 8.06
CA VAL A 98 -9.38 -18.74 6.72
C VAL A 98 -10.41 -18.12 5.77
N GLU A 99 -11.67 -18.55 5.81
CA GLU A 99 -12.75 -17.94 5.03
C GLU A 99 -13.00 -16.49 5.45
N GLN A 100 -13.05 -16.25 6.76
CA GLN A 100 -13.20 -14.89 7.29
C GLN A 100 -12.04 -13.98 6.87
N ALA A 101 -10.80 -14.47 6.99
CA ALA A 101 -9.60 -13.71 6.60
C ALA A 101 -9.61 -13.34 5.11
N CYS A 102 -9.91 -14.29 4.21
CA CYS A 102 -9.98 -14.04 2.77
C CYS A 102 -11.06 -13.01 2.41
N ARG A 103 -12.23 -13.11 3.03
CA ARG A 103 -13.32 -12.16 2.86
C ARG A 103 -12.95 -10.77 3.38
N ASN A 104 -12.34 -10.69 4.55
CA ASN A 104 -11.87 -9.42 5.12
C ASN A 104 -10.84 -8.76 4.21
N CYS A 105 -9.84 -9.50 3.74
CA CYS A 105 -8.84 -8.99 2.80
C CYS A 105 -9.48 -8.40 1.55
N THR A 106 -10.45 -9.09 0.95
CA THR A 106 -11.15 -8.63 -0.26
C THR A 106 -11.94 -7.35 0.01
N ASN A 107 -12.68 -7.29 1.13
CA ASN A 107 -13.45 -6.11 1.51
C ASN A 107 -12.55 -4.91 1.81
N ILE A 108 -11.50 -5.11 2.59
CA ILE A 108 -10.53 -4.07 2.94
C ILE A 108 -9.84 -3.54 1.67
N LYS A 109 -9.43 -4.43 0.75
CA LYS A 109 -8.81 -4.00 -0.51
C LYS A 109 -9.75 -3.15 -1.36
N ARG A 110 -11.03 -3.51 -1.43
CA ARG A 110 -12.05 -2.70 -2.11
C ARG A 110 -12.25 -1.34 -1.46
N ASN A 111 -12.28 -1.29 -0.12
CA ASN A 111 -12.39 -0.04 0.62
C ASN A 111 -11.13 0.81 0.45
N GLN A 112 -9.94 0.18 0.42
CA GLN A 112 -8.69 0.86 0.11
C GLN A 112 -8.74 1.53 -1.27
N ALA A 113 -9.21 0.85 -2.31
CA ALA A 113 -9.33 1.42 -3.64
C ALA A 113 -10.22 2.66 -3.62
N LYS A 114 -11.43 2.57 -3.05
CA LYS A 114 -12.35 3.71 -2.92
C LYS A 114 -11.73 4.91 -2.18
N ALA A 115 -11.04 4.64 -1.05
CA ALA A 115 -10.39 5.70 -0.28
C ALA A 115 -9.22 6.33 -1.07
N THR A 116 -8.49 5.53 -1.84
CA THR A 116 -7.41 6.01 -2.70
C THR A 116 -7.96 6.90 -3.82
N ASP A 117 -9.01 6.47 -4.52
CA ASP A 117 -9.62 7.21 -5.61
C ASP A 117 -10.17 8.56 -5.11
N ALA A 118 -10.92 8.56 -4.00
CA ALA A 118 -11.42 9.78 -3.40
C ALA A 118 -10.30 10.76 -2.99
N SER A 119 -9.19 10.24 -2.48
CA SER A 119 -8.04 11.07 -2.12
C SER A 119 -7.32 11.61 -3.36
N LEU A 120 -7.24 10.83 -4.44
CA LEU A 120 -6.65 11.27 -5.70
C LEU A 120 -7.43 12.44 -6.30
N ASP A 121 -8.77 12.37 -6.33
CA ASP A 121 -9.61 13.43 -6.86
C ASP A 121 -9.35 14.76 -6.15
N VAL A 122 -9.27 14.74 -4.82
CA VAL A 122 -8.98 15.93 -4.01
C VAL A 122 -7.57 16.48 -4.31
N ILE A 123 -6.58 15.60 -4.33
CA ILE A 123 -5.18 16.00 -4.55
C ILE A 123 -4.97 16.53 -5.96
N GLU A 124 -5.59 15.92 -6.96
CA GLU A 124 -5.54 16.38 -8.34
C GLU A 124 -6.17 17.75 -8.51
N HIS A 125 -7.30 18.01 -7.83
CA HIS A 125 -7.89 19.36 -7.82
C HIS A 125 -6.91 20.40 -7.25
N ILE A 126 -6.22 20.10 -6.14
CA ILE A 126 -5.20 20.99 -5.56
C ILE A 126 -4.02 21.21 -6.52
N ILE A 127 -3.57 20.16 -7.20
CA ILE A 127 -2.47 20.26 -8.17
C ILE A 127 -2.86 21.19 -9.33
N GLN A 128 -4.09 21.08 -9.84
CA GLN A 128 -4.60 21.89 -10.93
C GLN A 128 -4.84 23.34 -10.49
N GLU A 129 -5.54 23.54 -9.38
CA GLU A 129 -5.86 24.88 -8.85
C GLU A 129 -4.60 25.72 -8.60
N LYS A 130 -3.55 25.09 -8.06
CA LYS A 130 -2.28 25.75 -7.75
C LYS A 130 -1.25 25.67 -8.89
N ASP A 131 -1.62 25.11 -10.03
CA ASP A 131 -0.76 24.94 -11.20
C ASP A 131 0.63 24.30 -10.88
N LEU A 132 0.63 23.31 -9.97
CA LEU A 132 1.85 22.73 -9.44
C LEU A 132 2.66 21.91 -10.46
N THR A 133 2.06 21.58 -11.59
CA THR A 133 2.72 20.86 -12.68
C THR A 133 3.84 21.66 -13.35
N LYS A 134 3.87 22.96 -13.19
CA LYS A 134 4.98 23.84 -13.66
C LYS A 134 6.26 23.68 -12.83
N ASN A 135 6.15 23.15 -11.63
CA ASN A 135 7.27 23.00 -10.74
C ASN A 135 8.06 21.72 -11.07
N LYS A 136 9.36 21.72 -10.80
CA LYS A 136 10.22 20.52 -10.95
C LYS A 136 9.84 19.39 -10.01
N ILE A 137 9.23 19.70 -8.89
CA ILE A 137 8.69 18.77 -7.90
C ILE A 137 7.27 19.18 -7.59
N ILE A 138 6.32 18.27 -7.65
CA ILE A 138 4.94 18.51 -7.23
C ILE A 138 4.85 18.22 -5.73
N ALA A 139 4.84 19.27 -4.93
CA ALA A 139 4.71 19.19 -3.48
C ALA A 139 3.29 19.61 -3.07
N VAL A 140 2.55 18.67 -2.45
CA VAL A 140 1.18 18.92 -1.99
C VAL A 140 1.12 18.79 -0.48
N LYS A 141 0.63 19.83 0.18
CA LYS A 141 0.31 19.85 1.61
C LYS A 141 -1.19 19.60 1.80
N LEU A 142 -1.52 18.60 2.59
CA LEU A 142 -2.88 18.22 2.94
C LEU A 142 -3.18 18.65 4.37
N ASP A 143 -4.09 19.59 4.53
CA ASP A 143 -4.60 20.04 5.82
C ASP A 143 -5.53 19.00 6.45
N GLU A 144 -5.93 19.24 7.70
CA GLU A 144 -6.84 18.36 8.45
C GLU A 144 -8.17 18.11 7.72
N ASN A 145 -8.65 19.10 6.94
CA ASN A 145 -9.88 19.00 6.13
C ASN A 145 -9.74 18.07 4.90
N HIS A 146 -8.52 17.80 4.48
CA HIS A 146 -8.19 16.95 3.35
C HIS A 146 -7.40 15.72 3.79
N ALA A 147 -7.58 15.30 5.04
CA ALA A 147 -6.80 14.23 5.66
C ALA A 147 -6.92 12.92 4.91
N THR A 148 -5.88 12.58 4.21
CA THR A 148 -5.71 11.26 3.60
C THR A 148 -5.16 10.28 4.65
N ASN A 149 -5.63 9.05 4.62
CA ASN A 149 -5.07 8.02 5.49
C ASN A 149 -3.54 7.91 5.27
N ARG A 150 -2.76 8.12 6.34
CA ARG A 150 -1.29 8.12 6.31
C ARG A 150 -0.71 6.86 5.65
N ASN A 151 -1.37 5.71 5.84
CA ASN A 151 -0.93 4.43 5.27
C ASN A 151 -1.14 4.35 3.74
N LEU A 152 -1.87 5.31 3.15
CA LEU A 152 -2.13 5.38 1.71
C LEU A 152 -1.29 6.43 0.99
N THR A 153 -0.67 7.39 1.70
CA THR A 153 0.10 8.47 1.08
C THR A 153 1.17 7.97 0.11
N GLY A 154 1.88 6.89 0.48
CA GLY A 154 2.89 6.29 -0.40
C GLY A 154 2.31 5.63 -1.66
N LEU A 155 1.10 5.06 -1.59
CA LEU A 155 0.41 4.49 -2.74
C LEU A 155 -0.07 5.60 -3.68
N ILE A 156 -0.67 6.63 -3.12
CA ILE A 156 -1.19 7.81 -3.84
C ILE A 156 -0.03 8.55 -4.52
N ALA A 157 1.06 8.81 -3.80
CA ALA A 157 2.24 9.46 -4.36
C ALA A 157 2.83 8.68 -5.56
N ASN A 158 2.80 7.33 -5.50
CA ASN A 158 3.26 6.50 -6.60
C ASN A 158 2.34 6.60 -7.83
N GLN A 159 1.02 6.66 -7.65
CA GLN A 159 0.06 6.83 -8.76
C GLN A 159 0.18 8.22 -9.39
N LEU A 160 0.31 9.27 -8.58
CA LEU A 160 0.50 10.64 -9.07
C LEU A 160 1.83 10.77 -9.84
N MET A 161 2.92 10.18 -9.31
CA MET A 161 4.22 10.15 -9.99
C MET A 161 4.12 9.49 -11.36
N ALA A 162 3.43 8.34 -11.46
CA ALA A 162 3.23 7.65 -12.72
C ALA A 162 2.37 8.47 -13.72
N LYS A 163 1.34 9.19 -13.22
CA LYS A 163 0.44 10.02 -14.03
C LYS A 163 1.12 11.28 -14.55
N TYR A 164 1.73 12.07 -13.64
CA TYR A 164 2.31 13.37 -13.97
C TYR A 164 3.75 13.30 -14.48
N LYS A 165 4.43 12.15 -14.30
CA LYS A 165 5.84 11.94 -14.68
C LYS A 165 6.76 12.98 -14.03
N HIS A 166 6.47 13.35 -12.80
CA HIS A 166 7.22 14.29 -11.97
C HIS A 166 7.52 13.67 -10.61
N PRO A 167 8.58 14.09 -9.93
CA PRO A 167 8.77 13.78 -8.52
C PRO A 167 7.59 14.34 -7.70
N ILE A 168 7.05 13.53 -6.81
CA ILE A 168 5.89 13.87 -5.97
C ILE A 168 6.31 13.88 -4.50
N LEU A 169 5.86 14.89 -3.77
CA LEU A 169 5.95 14.97 -2.32
C LEU A 169 4.56 15.24 -1.75
N LEU A 170 4.00 14.27 -1.05
CA LEU A 170 2.73 14.38 -0.35
C LEU A 170 2.99 14.54 1.14
N LEU A 171 2.52 15.64 1.72
CA LEU A 171 2.68 15.95 3.13
C LEU A 171 1.32 16.11 3.79
N THR A 172 1.12 15.45 4.91
CA THR A 172 -0.06 15.58 5.77
C THR A 172 0.31 16.28 7.07
N LYS A 173 -0.55 17.18 7.52
CA LYS A 173 -0.38 17.86 8.79
C LYS A 173 -0.61 16.91 9.96
N VAL A 174 0.31 16.87 10.89
CA VAL A 174 0.22 16.06 12.11
C VAL A 174 0.44 16.96 13.31
N ARG A 175 -0.50 16.93 14.24
CA ARG A 175 -0.36 17.62 15.54
C ARG A 175 0.30 16.66 16.52
N GLN A 176 1.41 17.04 17.08
CA GLN A 176 2.14 16.29 18.09
C GLN A 176 1.51 16.46 19.49
N GLU A 177 1.89 15.61 20.43
CA GLU A 177 1.38 15.67 21.83
C GLU A 177 1.75 16.97 22.55
N ASP A 178 2.86 17.60 22.17
CA ASP A 178 3.31 18.89 22.69
C ASP A 178 2.60 20.11 22.06
N GLY A 179 1.62 19.86 21.16
CA GLY A 179 0.89 20.88 20.45
C GLY A 179 1.61 21.42 19.21
N SER A 180 2.84 21.02 18.94
CA SER A 180 3.57 21.41 17.74
C SER A 180 2.95 20.77 16.49
N ILE A 181 3.17 21.42 15.34
CA ILE A 181 2.69 20.94 14.04
C ILE A 181 3.87 20.43 13.24
N THR A 182 3.80 19.16 12.82
CA THR A 182 4.75 18.58 11.89
C THR A 182 4.04 18.22 10.58
N TRP A 183 4.83 18.19 9.51
CA TRP A 183 4.36 17.72 8.20
C TRP A 183 5.04 16.40 7.92
N GLU A 184 4.24 15.35 7.79
CA GLU A 184 4.71 14.00 7.57
C GLU A 184 4.10 13.43 6.29
N GLY A 185 4.85 12.62 5.56
CA GLY A 185 4.30 12.09 4.33
C GLY A 185 5.23 11.21 3.52
N SER A 186 4.92 11.09 2.25
CA SER A 186 5.62 10.21 1.33
C SER A 186 6.10 10.96 0.10
N GLY A 187 7.35 10.73 -0.29
CA GLY A 187 7.91 11.20 -1.55
C GLY A 187 8.11 10.06 -2.55
N ARG A 188 8.07 10.37 -3.82
CA ARG A 188 8.42 9.49 -4.94
C ARG A 188 9.23 10.25 -5.95
N GLY A 189 10.45 9.76 -6.22
CA GLY A 189 11.27 10.26 -7.31
C GLY A 189 10.75 9.79 -8.66
N TYR A 190 11.06 10.55 -9.72
CA TYR A 190 10.81 10.15 -11.09
C TYR A 190 12.14 10.06 -11.84
N ASP A 191 12.35 9.00 -12.62
CA ASP A 191 13.65 8.61 -13.14
C ASP A 191 14.32 9.61 -14.10
N THR A 192 13.53 10.24 -14.94
CA THR A 192 14.02 11.24 -15.90
C THR A 192 14.09 12.65 -15.29
N SER A 193 13.85 12.76 -13.97
CA SER A 193 14.03 14.04 -13.29
C SER A 193 15.52 14.37 -13.16
N ASN A 194 15.86 15.66 -13.20
CA ASN A 194 17.23 16.13 -13.01
C ASN A 194 17.78 15.91 -11.59
N PHE A 195 17.04 15.17 -10.76
CA PHE A 195 17.44 14.81 -9.40
C PHE A 195 17.96 13.37 -9.41
N SER A 196 19.22 13.20 -9.09
CA SER A 196 19.83 11.87 -8.97
C SER A 196 19.23 11.06 -7.81
N ASP A 197 18.85 11.75 -6.71
CA ASP A 197 18.21 11.19 -5.55
C ASP A 197 17.35 12.26 -4.83
N LEU A 198 16.03 12.05 -4.84
CA LEU A 198 15.08 12.95 -4.16
C LEU A 198 15.31 13.00 -2.65
N ARG A 199 15.74 11.90 -2.03
CA ARG A 199 16.03 11.84 -0.59
C ARG A 199 17.18 12.75 -0.22
N SER A 200 18.32 12.62 -0.92
CA SER A 200 19.49 13.48 -0.70
C SER A 200 19.13 14.93 -0.93
N PHE A 201 18.42 15.24 -2.01
CA PHE A 201 17.95 16.59 -2.28
C PHE A 201 17.13 17.19 -1.14
N ILE A 202 16.14 16.46 -0.61
CA ILE A 202 15.30 16.93 0.49
C ILE A 202 16.13 17.11 1.76
N LYS A 203 17.05 16.18 2.05
CA LYS A 203 17.92 16.23 3.22
C LYS A 203 18.89 17.43 3.16
N ASP A 204 19.55 17.61 2.01
CA ASP A 204 20.55 18.64 1.82
C ASP A 204 19.93 20.04 1.72
N SER A 205 18.66 20.13 1.33
CA SER A 205 17.91 21.39 1.31
C SER A 205 17.62 21.97 2.70
N GLY A 206 17.84 21.21 3.77
CA GLY A 206 17.45 21.60 5.12
C GLY A 206 15.93 21.69 5.35
N PHE A 207 15.15 21.20 4.41
CA PHE A 207 13.68 21.27 4.43
C PHE A 207 13.05 20.25 5.37
N ALA A 208 13.74 19.15 5.63
CA ALA A 208 13.25 18.06 6.47
C ALA A 208 14.26 17.69 7.54
N PHE A 209 13.77 17.45 8.76
CA PHE A 209 14.60 16.94 9.86
C PHE A 209 14.95 15.46 9.66
N LEU A 210 14.03 14.70 9.06
CA LEU A 210 14.19 13.28 8.84
C LEU A 210 13.69 12.92 7.44
N ALA A 211 14.55 12.33 6.63
CA ALA A 211 14.21 11.72 5.36
C ALA A 211 14.78 10.31 5.34
N GLU A 212 13.93 9.30 5.52
CA GLU A 212 14.30 7.89 5.50
C GLU A 212 13.79 7.21 4.23
N GLY A 213 14.51 6.25 3.71
CA GLY A 213 14.11 5.51 2.53
C GLY A 213 15.18 4.56 2.04
N CYS A 214 14.84 3.74 1.06
CA CYS A 214 15.77 2.82 0.44
C CYS A 214 16.73 3.58 -0.49
N GLU A 215 18.03 3.30 -0.42
CA GLU A 215 19.08 3.89 -1.25
C GLU A 215 19.08 3.37 -2.70
N GLN A 216 18.22 2.40 -3.03
CA GLN A 216 18.19 1.84 -4.37
C GLN A 216 17.63 2.84 -5.39
N LYS A 217 18.40 3.05 -6.43
CA LYS A 217 17.95 3.62 -7.70
C LYS A 217 16.84 2.75 -8.25
N TRP A 218 15.55 3.22 -8.18
CA TRP A 218 14.37 2.60 -8.80
C TRP A 218 13.53 1.58 -8.03
N PRO A 219 12.24 1.68 -8.18
CA PRO A 219 11.33 2.82 -8.37
C PRO A 219 10.56 3.22 -7.11
N VAL A 220 11.06 2.95 -5.92
CA VAL A 220 10.28 3.09 -4.68
C VAL A 220 11.11 3.75 -3.60
N ASN A 221 11.33 5.06 -3.73
CA ASN A 221 11.80 5.85 -2.60
C ASN A 221 10.59 6.35 -1.82
N SER A 222 10.19 5.65 -0.75
CA SER A 222 9.25 6.20 0.23
C SER A 222 10.04 6.94 1.28
N PHE A 223 9.73 8.23 1.46
CA PHE A 223 10.28 9.03 2.53
C PHE A 223 9.26 9.23 3.61
N PHE A 224 9.71 9.18 4.82
CA PHE A 224 9.06 9.82 5.93
C PHE A 224 9.73 11.20 6.06
N CYS A 225 9.00 12.28 5.85
CA CYS A 225 9.51 13.63 6.02
C CYS A 225 8.79 14.28 7.20
N SER A 226 9.52 14.74 8.18
CA SER A 226 9.00 15.54 9.28
C SER A 226 9.61 16.93 9.19
N SER A 227 8.81 17.99 9.15
CA SER A 227 9.25 19.38 9.10
C SER A 227 8.48 20.20 10.11
N GLN A 228 9.19 20.94 10.97
CA GLN A 228 8.59 21.86 11.94
C GLN A 228 8.40 23.29 11.40
N ARG A 229 8.82 23.61 10.19
CA ARG A 229 8.68 24.97 9.66
C ARG A 229 7.31 25.19 9.07
N SER A 230 6.57 26.11 9.64
CA SER A 230 5.43 26.79 9.01
C SER A 230 5.95 27.66 7.86
N PHE A 231 5.45 27.43 6.67
CA PHE A 231 5.61 28.33 5.53
C PHE A 231 4.35 29.17 5.38
#